data_065e453fb83b83e9f201cf1902aaaea0
#
_entry.id   065e453fb83b83e9f201cf1902aaaea0
#
_cell.length_a   1.000
_cell.length_b   1.000
_cell.length_c   1.000
_cell.angle_alpha   90.00
_cell.angle_beta   90.00
_cell.angle_gamma   90.00
#
_symmetry.space_group_name_H-M   'P 1'
#
loop_
_entity.id
_entity.type
_entity.pdbx_description
1 polymer ?
#
loop_
_entity_poly.entity_id
_entity_poly.type
_entity_poly.pdbx_seq_one_letter_code
_entity_poly.pdbx_strand_id
1 'polypeptide(L)'
;MCAPSDHWRLGSKDIWETIETLSFHQSDKGKALDDFQLLIDLHKNADRQGPGGDAESEKALSLAMVDRAVPLKIADIGCGTGASALLLARLLEAQVTAVDFLQDFLDGLEGRAERMGLSDKVTTLCCSMDNLPFGDEEYDVIWSEGAIYNIGFEKGVKDWKRFLKTGGMMVVSEITWLTADRPSELQEYWQNEYPEIDTASSKIEIMENNGYSPVAYFVLPEHCWLDNYYRPMQDGFEAFLKRNGNSEKAQAIVNAEKKEIALYEKYKAHYSYGVYIARKLV
;
A
#
# COMPACT_ATOMS: atom_id res chain seq x y z
N MET A 1 8.03 16.36 14.75
CA MET A 1 6.63 16.08 14.42
C MET A 1 6.36 16.69 13.06
N CYS A 2 6.39 15.89 12.00
CA CYS A 2 6.03 16.34 10.65
C CYS A 2 4.51 16.44 10.57
N ALA A 3 4.01 17.59 10.08
CA ALA A 3 2.59 17.74 9.79
C ALA A 3 2.25 16.89 8.57
N PRO A 4 1.10 16.19 8.54
CA PRO A 4 0.66 15.44 7.36
C PRO A 4 0.38 16.39 6.21
N SER A 5 0.80 16.05 5.01
CA SER A 5 0.30 16.63 3.77
C SER A 5 -1.09 16.05 3.46
N ASP A 6 -1.95 16.80 2.80
CA ASP A 6 -3.41 16.64 2.71
C ASP A 6 -3.92 15.41 1.91
N HIS A 7 -3.21 14.25 1.87
CA HIS A 7 -3.49 13.21 0.88
C HIS A 7 -3.41 11.75 1.38
N TRP A 8 -3.83 11.44 2.59
CA TRP A 8 -3.80 10.07 3.13
C TRP A 8 -5.15 9.36 3.04
N ARG A 9 -5.22 8.22 2.33
CA ARG A 9 -6.45 7.45 2.16
C ARG A 9 -6.25 5.97 2.56
N LEU A 10 -6.81 5.60 3.70
CA LEU A 10 -7.09 4.23 4.10
C LEU A 10 -8.61 4.13 4.32
N GLY A 11 -9.34 3.37 3.50
CA GLY A 11 -10.79 3.23 3.67
C GLY A 11 -11.62 4.46 3.23
N SER A 12 -12.91 4.38 3.33
CA SER A 12 -13.86 5.30 2.71
C SER A 12 -13.56 6.80 2.86
N LYS A 13 -13.83 7.55 1.80
CA LYS A 13 -13.71 9.02 1.69
C LYS A 13 -14.40 9.76 2.86
N ASP A 14 -15.49 9.21 3.39
CA ASP A 14 -16.23 9.78 4.50
C ASP A 14 -15.39 9.96 5.77
N ILE A 15 -14.42 9.07 6.00
CA ILE A 15 -13.50 9.17 7.15
C ILE A 15 -12.45 10.25 6.88
N TRP A 16 -12.01 10.40 5.63
CA TRP A 16 -10.97 11.35 5.24
C TRP A 16 -11.49 12.77 5.00
N GLU A 17 -12.67 12.97 4.43
CA GLU A 17 -13.32 14.29 4.38
C GLU A 17 -13.56 14.84 5.79
N THR A 18 -13.79 13.96 6.75
CA THR A 18 -13.86 14.34 8.16
C THR A 18 -12.51 14.84 8.68
N ILE A 19 -11.39 14.24 8.28
CA ILE A 19 -10.04 14.66 8.69
C ILE A 19 -9.63 15.97 7.99
N GLU A 20 -9.89 16.13 6.70
CA GLU A 20 -9.56 17.34 5.93
C GLU A 20 -10.41 18.57 6.35
N THR A 21 -11.71 18.39 6.58
CA THR A 21 -12.60 19.46 7.05
C THR A 21 -12.29 19.92 8.48
N LEU A 22 -11.64 19.09 9.27
CA LEU A 22 -11.32 19.35 10.68
C LEU A 22 -10.06 20.20 10.90
N SER A 23 -9.34 20.60 9.85
CA SER A 23 -8.18 21.48 9.99
C SER A 23 -8.49 22.88 10.53
N PHE A 24 -9.76 23.25 10.66
CA PHE A 24 -10.19 24.61 11.03
C PHE A 24 -10.71 24.81 12.47
N HIS A 25 -11.07 23.75 13.21
CA HIS A 25 -11.56 23.90 14.60
C HIS A 25 -10.86 22.95 15.60
N GLN A 26 -10.41 23.48 16.71
CA GLN A 26 -9.60 22.74 17.71
C GLN A 26 -10.35 21.58 18.40
N SER A 27 -11.70 21.62 18.46
CA SER A 27 -12.56 20.55 18.96
C SER A 27 -12.65 19.37 17.99
N ASP A 28 -12.48 19.62 16.71
CA ASP A 28 -12.65 18.63 15.65
C ASP A 28 -11.35 17.84 15.40
N LYS A 29 -10.18 18.43 15.70
CA LYS A 29 -8.88 17.73 15.64
C LYS A 29 -8.81 16.52 16.58
N GLY A 30 -9.36 16.62 17.80
CA GLY A 30 -9.42 15.49 18.73
C GLY A 30 -10.27 14.33 18.20
N LYS A 31 -11.37 14.66 17.52
CA LYS A 31 -12.33 13.68 17.00
C LYS A 31 -11.78 12.90 15.79
N ALA A 32 -11.10 13.60 14.89
CA ALA A 32 -10.42 12.98 13.75
C ALA A 32 -9.24 12.10 14.17
N LEU A 33 -8.48 12.53 15.16
CA LEU A 33 -7.38 11.76 15.73
C LEU A 33 -7.88 10.44 16.32
N ASP A 34 -9.06 10.45 16.98
CA ASP A 34 -9.68 9.25 17.53
C ASP A 34 -10.09 8.25 16.45
N ASP A 35 -10.66 8.71 15.32
CA ASP A 35 -11.11 7.83 14.22
C ASP A 35 -9.92 7.22 13.52
N PHE A 36 -8.84 7.98 13.31
CA PHE A 36 -7.59 7.49 12.76
C PHE A 36 -6.91 6.43 13.65
N GLN A 37 -6.91 6.64 14.97
CA GLN A 37 -6.38 5.65 15.91
C GLN A 37 -7.19 4.34 15.90
N LEU A 38 -8.50 4.41 15.69
CA LEU A 38 -9.32 3.22 15.52
C LEU A 38 -8.99 2.44 14.26
N LEU A 39 -8.71 3.12 13.14
CA LEU A 39 -8.25 2.46 11.92
C LEU A 39 -6.90 1.76 12.12
N ILE A 40 -5.94 2.44 12.75
CA ILE A 40 -4.66 1.83 13.11
C ILE A 40 -4.90 0.58 13.97
N ASP A 41 -5.76 0.68 15.00
CA ASP A 41 -6.05 -0.43 15.90
C ASP A 41 -6.71 -1.62 15.20
N LEU A 42 -7.50 -1.38 14.16
CA LEU A 42 -8.07 -2.46 13.34
C LEU A 42 -6.98 -3.22 12.56
N HIS A 43 -6.02 -2.50 11.96
CA HIS A 43 -5.10 -3.07 10.99
C HIS A 43 -3.71 -3.46 11.53
N LYS A 44 -3.23 -2.84 12.63
CA LYS A 44 -1.84 -2.98 13.11
C LYS A 44 -1.40 -4.41 13.48
N ASN A 45 -2.33 -5.29 13.75
CA ASN A 45 -2.04 -6.68 14.10
C ASN A 45 -2.17 -7.64 12.92
N ALA A 46 -2.60 -7.15 11.75
CA ALA A 46 -2.69 -7.96 10.54
C ALA A 46 -1.32 -8.11 9.89
N ASP A 47 -1.11 -9.21 9.20
CA ASP A 47 0.13 -9.46 8.45
C ASP A 47 0.26 -8.55 7.22
N ARG A 48 -0.88 -8.12 6.65
CA ARG A 48 -1.01 -7.19 5.52
C ARG A 48 -2.11 -6.17 5.78
N GLN A 49 -1.91 -4.94 5.29
CA GLN A 49 -2.88 -3.85 5.35
C GLN A 49 -3.60 -3.63 4.02
N GLY A 50 -3.43 -4.53 3.07
CA GLY A 50 -4.06 -4.51 1.76
C GLY A 50 -3.95 -5.86 1.05
N PRO A 51 -4.64 -6.00 -0.11
CA PRO A 51 -4.60 -7.20 -0.91
C PRO A 51 -3.19 -7.55 -1.39
N GLY A 52 -2.82 -8.82 -1.28
CA GLY A 52 -1.52 -9.32 -1.70
C GLY A 52 -1.29 -10.76 -1.23
N GLY A 53 -0.10 -11.28 -1.52
CA GLY A 53 0.29 -12.63 -1.13
C GLY A 53 1.77 -12.87 -1.35
N ASP A 54 2.38 -13.73 -0.52
CA ASP A 54 3.80 -14.07 -0.64
C ASP A 54 4.11 -14.67 -2.02
N ALA A 55 3.23 -15.51 -2.55
CA ALA A 55 3.40 -16.11 -3.87
C ALA A 55 3.38 -15.05 -5.01
N GLU A 56 2.55 -14.01 -4.88
CA GLU A 56 2.45 -12.93 -5.85
C GLU A 56 3.65 -11.98 -5.75
N SER A 57 4.13 -11.71 -4.53
CA SER A 57 5.36 -10.92 -4.32
C SER A 57 6.58 -11.70 -4.83
N GLU A 58 6.68 -13.03 -4.61
CA GLU A 58 7.72 -13.87 -5.21
C GLU A 58 7.65 -13.91 -6.74
N LYS A 59 6.44 -13.96 -7.30
CA LYS A 59 6.21 -13.86 -8.74
C LYS A 59 6.70 -12.51 -9.28
N ALA A 60 6.34 -11.40 -8.63
CA ALA A 60 6.78 -10.07 -8.99
C ALA A 60 8.31 -9.96 -8.95
N LEU A 61 8.95 -10.48 -7.90
CA LEU A 61 10.40 -10.54 -7.76
C LEU A 61 11.05 -11.34 -8.88
N SER A 62 10.45 -12.46 -9.27
CA SER A 62 10.96 -13.30 -10.37
C SER A 62 10.86 -12.60 -11.72
N LEU A 63 9.77 -11.87 -11.96
CA LEU A 63 9.56 -11.07 -13.17
C LEU A 63 10.42 -9.82 -13.24
N ALA A 64 10.78 -9.25 -12.08
CA ALA A 64 11.70 -8.12 -11.99
C ALA A 64 13.13 -8.47 -12.43
N MET A 65 13.48 -9.76 -12.48
CA MET A 65 14.79 -10.26 -12.97
C MET A 65 15.98 -9.54 -12.30
N VAL A 66 15.86 -9.21 -11.02
CA VAL A 66 16.98 -8.63 -10.26
C VAL A 66 18.10 -9.66 -10.10
N ASP A 67 19.33 -9.20 -10.13
CA ASP A 67 20.48 -10.08 -9.90
C ASP A 67 20.52 -10.48 -8.40
N ARG A 68 20.19 -11.73 -8.13
CA ARG A 68 20.17 -12.28 -6.76
C ARG A 68 21.55 -12.66 -6.23
N ALA A 69 22.59 -12.60 -7.07
CA ALA A 69 23.96 -12.95 -6.68
C ALA A 69 24.73 -11.77 -6.10
N VAL A 70 24.17 -10.57 -6.13
CA VAL A 70 24.79 -9.35 -5.58
C VAL A 70 23.96 -8.77 -4.44
N PRO A 71 24.58 -8.12 -3.46
CA PRO A 71 23.86 -7.39 -2.42
C PRO A 71 23.02 -6.25 -3.04
N LEU A 72 21.75 -6.18 -2.66
CA LEU A 72 20.80 -5.20 -3.18
C LEU A 72 20.41 -4.20 -2.08
N LYS A 73 20.16 -2.95 -2.47
CA LYS A 73 19.47 -1.96 -1.66
C LYS A 73 18.03 -1.82 -2.16
N ILE A 74 17.06 -2.08 -1.30
CA ILE A 74 15.64 -2.05 -1.63
C ILE A 74 14.94 -1.03 -0.74
N ALA A 75 14.11 -0.15 -1.33
CA ALA A 75 13.17 0.67 -0.59
C ALA A 75 11.76 0.04 -0.73
N ASP A 76 11.15 -0.35 0.39
CA ASP A 76 9.75 -0.78 0.45
C ASP A 76 8.92 0.38 1.00
N ILE A 77 8.21 1.08 0.09
CA ILE A 77 7.53 2.36 0.38
C ILE A 77 6.05 2.10 0.62
N GLY A 78 5.56 2.45 1.82
CA GLY A 78 4.23 2.07 2.31
C GLY A 78 4.23 0.60 2.75
N CYS A 79 5.24 0.21 3.52
CA CYS A 79 5.50 -1.19 3.86
C CYS A 79 4.48 -1.80 4.83
N GLY A 80 3.63 -0.99 5.49
CA GLY A 80 2.72 -1.44 6.54
C GLY A 80 3.45 -2.20 7.65
N THR A 81 2.92 -3.34 8.05
CA THR A 81 3.56 -4.25 9.02
C THR A 81 4.63 -5.16 8.39
N GLY A 82 5.06 -4.87 7.15
CA GLY A 82 6.27 -5.40 6.53
C GLY A 82 6.15 -6.72 5.83
N ALA A 83 5.01 -7.09 5.27
CA ALA A 83 4.86 -8.35 4.56
C ALA A 83 5.86 -8.50 3.41
N SER A 84 5.93 -7.50 2.52
CA SER A 84 6.88 -7.43 1.40
C SER A 84 8.32 -7.25 1.88
N ALA A 85 8.58 -6.32 2.82
CA ALA A 85 9.92 -6.08 3.35
C ALA A 85 10.58 -7.34 3.91
N LEU A 86 9.84 -8.09 4.73
CA LEU A 86 10.32 -9.35 5.34
C LEU A 86 10.54 -10.44 4.31
N LEU A 87 9.65 -10.56 3.32
CA LEU A 87 9.79 -11.52 2.24
C LEU A 87 11.05 -11.23 1.42
N LEU A 88 11.26 -9.97 1.01
CA LEU A 88 12.43 -9.55 0.24
C LEU A 88 13.73 -9.78 1.01
N ALA A 89 13.77 -9.41 2.31
CA ALA A 89 14.93 -9.65 3.17
C ALA A 89 15.25 -11.13 3.37
N ARG A 90 14.22 -12.00 3.37
CA ARG A 90 14.37 -13.47 3.49
C ARG A 90 14.91 -14.09 2.21
N LEU A 91 14.44 -13.63 1.04
CA LEU A 91 14.73 -14.27 -0.26
C LEU A 91 16.00 -13.76 -0.92
N LEU A 92 16.49 -12.59 -0.51
CA LEU A 92 17.58 -11.90 -1.17
C LEU A 92 18.73 -11.59 -0.19
N GLU A 93 19.92 -11.45 -0.75
CA GLU A 93 21.00 -10.74 -0.07
C GLU A 93 20.76 -9.24 -0.23
N ALA A 94 19.94 -8.68 0.66
CA ALA A 94 19.49 -7.30 0.52
C ALA A 94 19.44 -6.55 1.86
N GLN A 95 19.66 -5.24 1.79
CA GLN A 95 19.29 -4.29 2.82
C GLN A 95 17.98 -3.63 2.41
N VAL A 96 16.93 -3.81 3.20
CA VAL A 96 15.60 -3.28 2.94
C VAL A 96 15.33 -2.09 3.85
N THR A 97 15.13 -0.91 3.26
CA THR A 97 14.60 0.27 3.97
C THR A 97 13.09 0.24 3.84
N ALA A 98 12.41 -0.09 4.93
CA ALA A 98 10.96 -0.19 5.02
C ALA A 98 10.37 1.11 5.52
N VAL A 99 9.60 1.79 4.67
CA VAL A 99 9.04 3.12 4.94
C VAL A 99 7.55 3.02 5.18
N ASP A 100 7.09 3.58 6.27
CA ASP A 100 5.66 3.83 6.51
C ASP A 100 5.48 5.12 7.30
N PHE A 101 4.31 5.71 7.21
CA PHE A 101 3.96 6.90 7.99
C PHE A 101 3.56 6.56 9.44
N LEU A 102 3.08 5.33 9.66
CA LEU A 102 2.54 4.88 10.93
C LEU A 102 3.58 4.14 11.76
N GLN A 103 4.03 4.75 12.84
CA GLN A 103 4.98 4.13 13.76
C GLN A 103 4.47 2.80 14.32
N ASP A 104 3.18 2.70 14.64
CA ASP A 104 2.56 1.43 15.11
C ASP A 104 2.76 0.26 14.14
N PHE A 105 2.76 0.51 12.82
CA PHE A 105 3.02 -0.51 11.81
C PHE A 105 4.49 -0.90 11.77
N LEU A 106 5.38 0.09 11.87
CA LEU A 106 6.83 -0.13 11.91
C LEU A 106 7.25 -0.88 13.17
N ASP A 107 6.66 -0.58 14.32
CA ASP A 107 6.90 -1.33 15.57
C ASP A 107 6.47 -2.79 15.40
N GLY A 108 5.36 -3.04 14.71
CA GLY A 108 4.91 -4.37 14.31
C GLY A 108 5.90 -5.10 13.41
N LEU A 109 6.42 -4.39 12.38
CA LEU A 109 7.44 -4.91 11.47
C LEU A 109 8.73 -5.26 12.21
N GLU A 110 9.23 -4.37 13.08
CA GLU A 110 10.46 -4.62 13.86
C GLU A 110 10.34 -5.87 14.72
N GLY A 111 9.21 -6.03 15.42
CA GLY A 111 8.96 -7.23 16.21
C GLY A 111 8.83 -8.49 15.36
N ARG A 112 8.35 -8.41 14.11
CA ARG A 112 8.33 -9.54 13.17
C ARG A 112 9.73 -9.85 12.65
N ALA A 113 10.51 -8.84 12.29
CA ALA A 113 11.89 -8.98 11.82
C ALA A 113 12.78 -9.65 12.89
N GLU A 114 12.62 -9.25 14.16
CA GLU A 114 13.34 -9.87 15.28
C GLU A 114 12.99 -11.37 15.41
N ARG A 115 11.71 -11.72 15.43
CA ARG A 115 11.26 -13.12 15.51
C ARG A 115 11.75 -13.98 14.34
N MET A 116 11.97 -13.39 13.17
CA MET A 116 12.45 -14.07 11.96
C MET A 116 13.99 -14.05 11.82
N GLY A 117 14.71 -13.34 12.71
CA GLY A 117 16.16 -13.18 12.60
C GLY A 117 16.60 -12.33 11.41
N LEU A 118 15.78 -11.33 11.04
CA LEU A 118 15.99 -10.44 9.88
C LEU A 118 16.30 -8.99 10.28
N SER A 119 16.47 -8.70 11.58
CA SER A 119 16.71 -7.33 12.08
C SER A 119 17.94 -6.66 11.45
N ASP A 120 18.95 -7.43 11.10
CA ASP A 120 20.16 -6.90 10.45
C ASP A 120 19.95 -6.56 8.95
N LYS A 121 18.85 -7.01 8.35
CA LYS A 121 18.51 -6.83 6.94
C LYS A 121 17.40 -5.78 6.70
N VAL A 122 16.63 -5.43 7.72
CA VAL A 122 15.50 -4.52 7.62
C VAL A 122 15.73 -3.31 8.51
N THR A 123 15.66 -2.12 7.92
CA THR A 123 15.69 -0.84 8.64
C THR A 123 14.36 -0.12 8.43
N THR A 124 13.70 0.28 9.49
CA THR A 124 12.44 1.02 9.44
C THR A 124 12.69 2.53 9.35
N LEU A 125 11.81 3.24 8.65
CA LEU A 125 11.85 4.68 8.51
C LEU A 125 10.43 5.26 8.57
N CYS A 126 10.12 5.94 9.68
CA CYS A 126 8.84 6.63 9.87
C CYS A 126 8.85 7.98 9.19
N CYS A 127 8.33 8.04 7.97
CA CYS A 127 8.18 9.29 7.22
C CYS A 127 7.11 9.19 6.14
N SER A 128 6.73 10.36 5.59
CA SER A 128 5.80 10.42 4.48
C SER A 128 6.47 9.98 3.17
N MET A 129 5.74 9.21 2.36
CA MET A 129 6.21 8.70 1.07
C MET A 129 6.38 9.78 0.00
N ASP A 130 5.84 10.97 0.20
CA ASP A 130 6.04 12.16 -0.65
C ASP A 130 7.23 13.02 -0.23
N ASN A 131 7.87 12.71 0.90
CA ASN A 131 9.03 13.45 1.42
C ASN A 131 10.10 12.47 1.96
N LEU A 132 10.61 11.63 1.08
CA LEU A 132 11.60 10.61 1.42
C LEU A 132 13.01 11.23 1.53
N PRO A 133 13.77 10.97 2.61
CA PRO A 133 15.12 11.49 2.81
C PRO A 133 16.17 10.64 2.08
N PHE A 134 15.85 10.17 0.88
CA PHE A 134 16.73 9.30 0.09
C PHE A 134 17.67 10.08 -0.82
N GLY A 135 18.85 9.55 -1.03
CA GLY A 135 19.81 10.03 -2.01
C GLY A 135 19.40 9.67 -3.45
N ASP A 136 19.89 10.43 -4.43
CA ASP A 136 19.71 10.09 -5.83
C ASP A 136 20.45 8.78 -6.16
N GLU A 137 19.83 7.92 -6.96
CA GLU A 137 20.39 6.63 -7.38
C GLU A 137 20.86 5.72 -6.24
N GLU A 138 20.16 5.76 -5.12
CA GLU A 138 20.52 5.00 -3.94
C GLU A 138 20.11 3.53 -4.01
N TYR A 139 18.93 3.22 -4.61
CA TYR A 139 18.30 1.93 -4.56
C TYR A 139 18.37 1.16 -5.88
N ASP A 140 18.56 -0.15 -5.78
CA ASP A 140 18.48 -1.08 -6.89
C ASP A 140 17.01 -1.40 -7.23
N VAL A 141 16.14 -1.42 -6.20
CA VAL A 141 14.72 -1.70 -6.33
C VAL A 141 13.91 -0.74 -5.46
N ILE A 142 12.85 -0.18 -6.02
CA ILE A 142 11.75 0.42 -5.28
C ILE A 142 10.56 -0.53 -5.34
N TRP A 143 10.03 -0.87 -4.18
CA TRP A 143 8.89 -1.75 -3.98
C TRP A 143 7.76 -0.99 -3.29
N SER A 144 6.50 -1.21 -3.70
CA SER A 144 5.34 -0.60 -3.04
C SER A 144 4.09 -1.40 -3.37
N GLU A 145 3.58 -2.15 -2.42
CA GLU A 145 2.36 -2.95 -2.59
C GLU A 145 1.15 -2.23 -1.99
N GLY A 146 0.18 -1.82 -2.85
CA GLY A 146 -1.08 -1.23 -2.42
C GLY A 146 -0.94 0.07 -1.63
N ALA A 147 0.07 0.90 -1.94
CA ALA A 147 0.35 2.11 -1.19
C ALA A 147 0.55 3.37 -2.05
N ILE A 148 1.05 3.24 -3.27
CA ILE A 148 1.39 4.38 -4.14
C ILE A 148 0.20 5.32 -4.40
N TYR A 149 -1.04 4.81 -4.38
CA TYR A 149 -2.26 5.57 -4.57
C TYR A 149 -2.43 6.71 -3.54
N ASN A 150 -1.81 6.60 -2.35
CA ASN A 150 -1.89 7.63 -1.32
C ASN A 150 -1.31 8.98 -1.75
N ILE A 151 -0.39 9.00 -2.69
CA ILE A 151 0.17 10.23 -3.28
C ILE A 151 -0.17 10.40 -4.75
N GLY A 152 -0.91 9.46 -5.34
CA GLY A 152 -1.21 9.36 -6.76
C GLY A 152 -0.16 8.57 -7.53
N PHE A 153 -0.64 7.70 -8.45
CA PHE A 153 0.23 6.78 -9.19
C PHE A 153 1.29 7.51 -10.01
N GLU A 154 0.88 8.51 -10.82
CA GLU A 154 1.82 9.26 -11.65
C GLU A 154 2.85 10.01 -10.81
N LYS A 155 2.40 10.64 -9.71
CA LYS A 155 3.29 11.37 -8.81
C LYS A 155 4.33 10.43 -8.19
N GLY A 156 3.91 9.27 -7.66
CA GLY A 156 4.84 8.29 -7.08
C GLY A 156 5.84 7.76 -8.11
N VAL A 157 5.39 7.37 -9.30
CA VAL A 157 6.25 6.92 -10.40
C VAL A 157 7.30 7.96 -10.77
N LYS A 158 6.89 9.24 -10.87
CA LYS A 158 7.76 10.35 -11.23
C LYS A 158 8.75 10.70 -10.12
N ASP A 159 8.26 10.91 -8.91
CA ASP A 159 9.06 11.44 -7.80
C ASP A 159 10.06 10.40 -7.27
N TRP A 160 9.68 9.13 -7.24
CA TRP A 160 10.57 8.07 -6.74
C TRP A 160 11.63 7.64 -7.75
N LYS A 161 11.45 7.98 -9.06
CA LYS A 161 12.43 7.66 -10.11
C LYS A 161 13.86 8.09 -9.75
N ARG A 162 14.02 9.27 -9.14
CA ARG A 162 15.35 9.80 -8.79
C ARG A 162 16.12 8.90 -7.82
N PHE A 163 15.43 8.19 -6.94
CA PHE A 163 16.04 7.32 -5.95
C PHE A 163 16.51 5.97 -6.51
N LEU A 164 15.97 5.55 -7.67
CA LEU A 164 16.43 4.36 -8.35
C LEU A 164 17.74 4.61 -9.08
N LYS A 165 18.66 3.65 -9.02
CA LYS A 165 19.82 3.58 -9.91
C LYS A 165 19.36 3.46 -11.35
N THR A 166 20.18 3.93 -12.29
CA THR A 166 19.96 3.64 -13.72
C THR A 166 19.93 2.12 -13.94
N GLY A 167 18.87 1.63 -14.62
CA GLY A 167 18.62 0.19 -14.78
C GLY A 167 17.95 -0.48 -13.58
N GLY A 168 17.73 0.24 -12.47
CA GLY A 168 17.00 -0.24 -11.29
C GLY A 168 15.53 -0.51 -11.57
N MET A 169 14.91 -1.29 -10.72
CA MET A 169 13.55 -1.81 -10.92
C MET A 169 12.55 -1.11 -10.00
N MET A 170 11.42 -0.69 -10.58
CA MET A 170 10.22 -0.30 -9.84
C MET A 170 9.20 -1.44 -9.89
N VAL A 171 8.72 -1.86 -8.72
CA VAL A 171 7.66 -2.86 -8.56
C VAL A 171 6.58 -2.24 -7.70
N VAL A 172 5.42 -1.98 -8.29
CA VAL A 172 4.31 -1.33 -7.59
C VAL A 172 3.00 -2.06 -7.88
N SER A 173 2.11 -2.14 -6.90
CA SER A 173 0.75 -2.58 -7.15
C SER A 173 -0.24 -1.44 -6.95
N GLU A 174 -1.22 -1.37 -7.85
CA GLU A 174 -2.16 -0.27 -7.96
C GLU A 174 -3.53 -0.76 -8.40
N ILE A 175 -4.58 -0.15 -7.86
CA ILE A 175 -5.96 -0.47 -8.24
C ILE A 175 -6.17 -0.21 -9.73
N THR A 176 -6.76 -1.19 -10.41
CA THR A 176 -6.76 -1.23 -11.87
C THR A 176 -8.08 -1.78 -12.40
N TRP A 177 -8.64 -1.13 -13.42
CA TRP A 177 -9.78 -1.66 -14.16
C TRP A 177 -9.37 -2.85 -15.02
N LEU A 178 -10.14 -3.96 -14.90
CA LEU A 178 -9.94 -5.19 -15.70
C LEU A 178 -10.84 -5.22 -16.94
N THR A 179 -11.90 -4.41 -16.95
CA THR A 179 -12.90 -4.38 -18.03
C THR A 179 -13.19 -2.96 -18.47
N ALA A 180 -13.63 -2.80 -19.72
CA ALA A 180 -14.14 -1.53 -20.22
C ALA A 180 -15.60 -1.29 -19.78
N ASP A 181 -16.37 -2.36 -19.59
CA ASP A 181 -17.73 -2.31 -19.04
C ASP A 181 -17.65 -2.16 -17.53
N ARG A 182 -18.23 -1.07 -17.03
CA ARG A 182 -18.18 -0.68 -15.63
C ARG A 182 -19.59 -0.38 -15.15
N PRO A 183 -20.15 -1.22 -14.26
CA PRO A 183 -21.44 -0.91 -13.64
C PRO A 183 -21.44 0.46 -12.96
N SER A 184 -22.51 1.23 -13.10
CA SER A 184 -22.59 2.62 -12.61
C SER A 184 -22.29 2.73 -11.11
N GLU A 185 -22.83 1.82 -10.30
CA GLU A 185 -22.56 1.77 -8.86
C GLU A 185 -21.05 1.66 -8.55
N LEU A 186 -20.35 0.79 -9.29
CA LEU A 186 -18.92 0.61 -9.11
C LEU A 186 -18.12 1.81 -9.61
N GLN A 187 -18.53 2.40 -10.73
CA GLN A 187 -17.88 3.59 -11.28
C GLN A 187 -18.04 4.78 -10.35
N GLU A 188 -19.24 5.01 -9.80
CA GLU A 188 -19.51 6.06 -8.82
C GLU A 188 -18.69 5.86 -7.53
N TYR A 189 -18.60 4.62 -7.04
CA TYR A 189 -17.77 4.30 -5.88
C TYR A 189 -16.32 4.72 -6.10
N TRP A 190 -15.66 4.21 -7.14
CA TRP A 190 -14.25 4.52 -7.39
C TRP A 190 -14.00 5.97 -7.80
N GLN A 191 -14.97 6.64 -8.46
CA GLN A 191 -14.88 8.07 -8.75
C GLN A 191 -14.81 8.91 -7.46
N ASN A 192 -15.42 8.43 -6.39
CA ASN A 192 -15.40 9.08 -5.09
C ASN A 192 -14.17 8.69 -4.27
N GLU A 193 -13.83 7.41 -4.20
CA GLU A 193 -12.74 6.91 -3.37
C GLU A 193 -11.37 7.16 -3.97
N TYR A 194 -11.19 6.88 -5.25
CA TYR A 194 -9.92 7.05 -5.95
C TYR A 194 -10.13 7.34 -7.44
N PRO A 195 -10.31 8.62 -7.83
CA PRO A 195 -10.56 9.01 -9.22
C PRO A 195 -9.46 8.63 -10.21
N GLU A 196 -8.23 8.37 -9.73
CA GLU A 196 -7.10 7.97 -10.57
C GLU A 196 -7.09 6.47 -10.94
N ILE A 197 -8.09 5.69 -10.50
CA ILE A 197 -8.24 4.30 -10.98
C ILE A 197 -8.37 4.28 -12.50
N ASP A 198 -7.53 3.50 -13.17
CA ASP A 198 -7.51 3.42 -14.64
C ASP A 198 -7.13 2.02 -15.11
N THR A 199 -7.04 1.84 -16.42
CA THR A 199 -6.65 0.59 -17.06
C THR A 199 -5.15 0.33 -16.93
N ALA A 200 -4.75 -0.94 -17.09
CA ALA A 200 -3.33 -1.29 -17.11
C ALA A 200 -2.56 -0.56 -18.20
N SER A 201 -3.16 -0.37 -19.38
CA SER A 201 -2.51 0.37 -20.48
C SER A 201 -2.22 1.82 -20.11
N SER A 202 -3.17 2.52 -19.48
CA SER A 202 -2.96 3.90 -19.04
C SER A 202 -1.85 4.00 -17.96
N LYS A 203 -1.84 3.06 -17.00
CA LYS A 203 -0.78 3.03 -15.96
C LYS A 203 0.60 2.73 -16.55
N ILE A 204 0.67 1.82 -17.52
CA ILE A 204 1.92 1.51 -18.25
C ILE A 204 2.39 2.72 -19.06
N GLU A 205 1.49 3.43 -19.75
CA GLU A 205 1.81 4.66 -20.50
C GLU A 205 2.37 5.75 -19.55
N ILE A 206 1.83 5.89 -18.36
CA ILE A 206 2.37 6.81 -17.34
C ILE A 206 3.82 6.42 -16.99
N MET A 207 4.12 5.14 -16.80
CA MET A 207 5.49 4.70 -16.51
C MET A 207 6.43 4.99 -17.69
N GLU A 208 6.02 4.72 -18.94
CA GLU A 208 6.82 5.00 -20.14
C GLU A 208 7.10 6.49 -20.29
N ASN A 209 6.07 7.34 -20.11
CA ASN A 209 6.19 8.79 -20.20
C ASN A 209 7.11 9.37 -19.10
N ASN A 210 7.28 8.67 -17.99
CA ASN A 210 8.20 9.04 -16.92
C ASN A 210 9.58 8.35 -17.03
N GLY A 211 9.90 7.73 -18.20
CA GLY A 211 11.22 7.20 -18.51
C GLY A 211 11.52 5.84 -17.85
N TYR A 212 10.51 5.00 -17.79
CA TYR A 212 10.66 3.59 -17.48
C TYR A 212 10.38 2.73 -18.72
N SER A 213 10.99 1.55 -18.76
CA SER A 213 10.63 0.50 -19.72
C SER A 213 9.81 -0.55 -19.00
N PRO A 214 8.57 -0.82 -19.42
CA PRO A 214 7.76 -1.89 -18.86
C PRO A 214 8.46 -3.24 -19.02
N VAL A 215 8.47 -4.05 -17.96
CA VAL A 215 9.07 -5.40 -17.97
C VAL A 215 7.98 -6.46 -17.87
N ALA A 216 7.05 -6.28 -16.95
CA ALA A 216 5.94 -7.21 -16.76
C ALA A 216 4.74 -6.52 -16.09
N TYR A 217 3.59 -7.15 -16.28
CA TYR A 217 2.34 -6.82 -15.62
C TYR A 217 1.57 -8.10 -15.30
N PHE A 218 0.91 -8.15 -14.16
CA PHE A 218 -0.09 -9.18 -13.86
C PHE A 218 -1.12 -8.66 -12.86
N VAL A 219 -2.26 -9.33 -12.80
CA VAL A 219 -3.36 -8.99 -11.90
C VAL A 219 -3.28 -9.86 -10.65
N LEU A 220 -3.50 -9.29 -9.47
CA LEU A 220 -3.63 -10.06 -8.24
C LEU A 220 -4.89 -10.94 -8.31
N PRO A 221 -4.78 -12.25 -8.00
CA PRO A 221 -5.91 -13.15 -7.96
C PRO A 221 -6.83 -12.88 -6.77
N GLU A 222 -8.06 -13.38 -6.85
CA GLU A 222 -9.12 -13.14 -5.85
C GLU A 222 -8.71 -13.53 -4.41
N HIS A 223 -7.91 -14.58 -4.24
CA HIS A 223 -7.50 -15.00 -2.91
C HIS A 223 -6.64 -13.95 -2.17
N CYS A 224 -5.93 -13.07 -2.90
CA CYS A 224 -5.19 -11.96 -2.31
C CYS A 224 -6.12 -10.99 -1.58
N TRP A 225 -7.32 -10.80 -2.10
CA TRP A 225 -8.36 -9.97 -1.50
C TRP A 225 -9.15 -10.73 -0.42
N LEU A 226 -9.72 -11.88 -0.81
CA LEU A 226 -10.69 -12.60 0.02
C LEU A 226 -10.02 -13.33 1.18
N ASP A 227 -8.96 -14.09 0.90
CA ASP A 227 -8.35 -14.98 1.88
C ASP A 227 -7.23 -14.32 2.68
N ASN A 228 -6.41 -13.48 2.01
CA ASN A 228 -5.22 -12.91 2.62
C ASN A 228 -5.46 -11.55 3.28
N TYR A 229 -6.53 -10.84 2.92
CA TYR A 229 -6.84 -9.51 3.43
C TYR A 229 -8.20 -9.43 4.13
N TYR A 230 -9.29 -9.66 3.42
CA TYR A 230 -10.63 -9.44 3.99
C TYR A 230 -11.01 -10.45 5.08
N ARG A 231 -10.74 -11.74 4.89
CA ARG A 231 -11.09 -12.75 5.89
C ARG A 231 -10.37 -12.53 7.22
N PRO A 232 -9.04 -12.35 7.28
CA PRO A 232 -8.35 -12.04 8.54
C PRO A 232 -8.88 -10.78 9.21
N MET A 233 -9.23 -9.74 8.43
CA MET A 233 -9.81 -8.51 8.96
C MET A 233 -11.20 -8.75 9.54
N GLN A 234 -12.08 -9.49 8.83
CA GLN A 234 -13.42 -9.86 9.32
C GLN A 234 -13.36 -10.68 10.60
N ASP A 235 -12.44 -11.64 10.69
CA ASP A 235 -12.22 -12.45 11.90
C ASP A 235 -11.78 -11.56 13.08
N GLY A 236 -11.17 -10.42 12.82
CA GLY A 236 -10.76 -9.43 13.82
C GLY A 236 -11.87 -8.50 14.32
N PHE A 237 -13.00 -8.37 13.61
CA PHE A 237 -14.03 -7.37 13.90
C PHE A 237 -14.62 -7.46 15.31
N GLU A 238 -14.94 -8.66 15.78
CA GLU A 238 -15.51 -8.83 17.13
C GLU A 238 -14.54 -8.38 18.22
N ALA A 239 -13.28 -8.79 18.11
CA ALA A 239 -12.24 -8.39 19.04
C ALA A 239 -11.97 -6.88 18.99
N PHE A 240 -11.97 -6.27 17.80
CA PHE A 240 -11.85 -4.83 17.62
C PHE A 240 -12.99 -4.07 18.26
N LEU A 241 -14.25 -4.45 18.01
CA LEU A 241 -15.41 -3.82 18.60
C LEU A 241 -15.38 -3.91 20.13
N LYS A 242 -15.05 -5.09 20.66
CA LYS A 242 -15.00 -5.32 22.12
C LYS A 242 -13.96 -4.43 22.80
N ARG A 243 -12.72 -4.36 22.28
CA ARG A 243 -11.65 -3.55 22.90
C ARG A 243 -11.90 -2.04 22.77
N ASN A 244 -12.73 -1.62 21.79
CA ASN A 244 -13.13 -0.24 21.57
C ASN A 244 -14.53 0.09 22.16
N GLY A 245 -14.99 -0.74 23.13
CA GLY A 245 -16.22 -0.50 23.90
C GLY A 245 -17.50 -0.56 23.08
N ASN A 246 -17.50 -1.22 21.90
CA ASN A 246 -18.61 -1.23 20.93
C ASN A 246 -19.10 0.19 20.58
N SER A 247 -18.20 1.17 20.56
CA SER A 247 -18.55 2.57 20.28
C SER A 247 -19.18 2.72 18.89
N GLU A 248 -19.99 3.75 18.69
CA GLU A 248 -20.61 4.06 17.40
C GLU A 248 -19.55 4.27 16.31
N LYS A 249 -18.40 4.87 16.62
CA LYS A 249 -17.29 5.06 15.73
C LYS A 249 -16.67 3.73 15.27
N ALA A 250 -16.38 2.83 16.22
CA ALA A 250 -15.84 1.50 15.89
C ALA A 250 -16.83 0.70 15.03
N GLN A 251 -18.13 0.80 15.30
CA GLN A 251 -19.17 0.16 14.48
C GLN A 251 -19.25 0.77 13.08
N ALA A 252 -19.10 2.09 12.95
CA ALA A 252 -19.08 2.76 11.64
C ALA A 252 -17.91 2.28 10.77
N ILE A 253 -16.71 2.14 11.34
CA ILE A 253 -15.54 1.58 10.64
C ILE A 253 -15.84 0.16 10.16
N VAL A 254 -16.28 -0.73 11.05
CA VAL A 254 -16.60 -2.12 10.66
C VAL A 254 -17.69 -2.19 9.57
N ASN A 255 -18.66 -1.27 9.61
CA ASN A 255 -19.70 -1.21 8.60
C ASN A 255 -19.17 -0.69 7.25
N ALA A 256 -18.22 0.23 7.24
CA ALA A 256 -17.55 0.70 6.02
C ALA A 256 -16.73 -0.44 5.39
N GLU A 257 -15.94 -1.15 6.17
CA GLU A 257 -15.17 -2.31 5.68
C GLU A 257 -16.09 -3.40 5.11
N LYS A 258 -17.21 -3.71 5.78
CA LYS A 258 -18.19 -4.68 5.26
C LYS A 258 -18.81 -4.25 3.93
N LYS A 259 -19.02 -2.94 3.70
CA LYS A 259 -19.52 -2.43 2.43
C LYS A 259 -18.48 -2.60 1.32
N GLU A 260 -17.22 -2.29 1.60
CA GLU A 260 -16.11 -2.48 0.66
C GLU A 260 -15.97 -3.95 0.28
N ILE A 261 -15.97 -4.85 1.26
CA ILE A 261 -15.91 -6.30 1.04
C ILE A 261 -17.06 -6.77 0.13
N ALA A 262 -18.30 -6.36 0.44
CA ALA A 262 -19.45 -6.72 -0.36
C ALA A 262 -19.39 -6.17 -1.79
N LEU A 263 -18.84 -4.96 -1.96
CA LEU A 263 -18.62 -4.37 -3.27
C LEU A 263 -17.58 -5.17 -4.07
N TYR A 264 -16.46 -5.55 -3.44
CA TYR A 264 -15.46 -6.38 -4.08
C TYR A 264 -16.03 -7.75 -4.48
N GLU A 265 -16.69 -8.46 -3.57
CA GLU A 265 -17.31 -9.75 -3.88
C GLU A 265 -18.28 -9.68 -5.07
N LYS A 266 -19.04 -8.58 -5.16
CA LYS A 266 -19.98 -8.35 -6.26
C LYS A 266 -19.29 -8.03 -7.59
N TYR A 267 -18.19 -7.30 -7.56
CA TYR A 267 -17.56 -6.70 -8.75
C TYR A 267 -16.11 -7.13 -9.00
N LYS A 268 -15.62 -8.16 -8.35
CA LYS A 268 -14.24 -8.67 -8.48
C LYS A 268 -13.78 -9.02 -9.89
N ALA A 269 -14.72 -9.21 -10.82
CA ALA A 269 -14.40 -9.39 -12.24
C ALA A 269 -14.09 -8.09 -12.99
N HIS A 270 -14.36 -6.92 -12.39
CA HIS A 270 -14.23 -5.62 -13.04
C HIS A 270 -12.96 -4.86 -12.62
N TYR A 271 -12.43 -5.14 -11.43
CA TYR A 271 -11.23 -4.47 -10.91
C TYR A 271 -10.42 -5.38 -9.98
N SER A 272 -9.15 -5.10 -9.88
CA SER A 272 -8.23 -5.68 -8.89
C SER A 272 -6.97 -4.83 -8.82
N TYR A 273 -6.02 -5.19 -7.96
CA TYR A 273 -4.68 -4.62 -8.09
C TYR A 273 -3.95 -5.23 -9.29
N GLY A 274 -3.42 -4.35 -10.14
CA GLY A 274 -2.39 -4.66 -11.11
C GLY A 274 -1.02 -4.50 -10.50
N VAL A 275 -0.15 -5.48 -10.68
CA VAL A 275 1.27 -5.39 -10.31
C VAL A 275 2.06 -4.96 -11.53
N TYR A 276 2.72 -3.82 -11.43
CA TYR A 276 3.48 -3.18 -12.50
C TYR A 276 4.97 -3.28 -12.20
N ILE A 277 5.72 -3.80 -13.13
CA ILE A 277 7.17 -4.01 -13.02
C ILE A 277 7.83 -3.29 -14.19
N ALA A 278 8.67 -2.31 -13.88
CA ALA A 278 9.32 -1.51 -14.90
C ALA A 278 10.76 -1.16 -14.52
N ARG A 279 11.60 -0.99 -15.52
CA ARG A 279 13.03 -0.65 -15.37
C ARG A 279 13.24 0.82 -15.64
N LYS A 280 13.93 1.52 -14.72
CA LYS A 280 14.39 2.90 -14.97
C LYS A 280 15.32 2.94 -16.18
N LEU A 281 14.98 3.77 -17.16
CA LEU A 281 15.87 4.13 -18.27
C LEU A 281 16.82 5.27 -17.86
N VAL A 282 17.80 5.55 -18.65
CA VAL A 282 18.78 6.63 -18.44
C VAL A 282 18.09 7.98 -18.40
#